data_c0f9623a464e7bcc50e8199101f698da
#
_entry.id   c0f9623a464e7bcc50e8199101f698da
#
_cell.length_a   1.000
_cell.length_b   1.000
_cell.length_c   1.000
_cell.angle_alpha   90.00
_cell.angle_beta   90.00
_cell.angle_gamma   90.00
#
_symmetry.space_group_name_H-M   'P 1'
#
loop_
_entity.id
_entity.type
_entity.pdbx_description
1 polymer ?
#
loop_
_entity_poly.entity_id
_entity_poly.type
_entity_poly.pdbx_seq_one_letter_code
_entity_poly.pdbx_strand_id
1 'polypeptide(L)'
;MESTFSKLKTKMPRRSLEIFGDGRVYERKDDLAVKVTETNGQVKALIDALKFSVAKTYNINPPEKQPPDVAERRGSKQINREGFKLLSTFEGCELTAYDDGGGVWTIGYGHTGDDVFPGLMISQTQAEELLRIDLEKFESFVEDAVEVQLNDNQFSALVCFCFNVGPVAFGDSTLLRLLNEGNYQGAANQFPVWNKVNGEPWLGLTRRRLAERSLFLGKPWQSFLTYEGTGEEITGETIPETPRTLKVADSPIQGEDVRQVQEALKKAGINIEPDGFFGNDTDKAVRQFQKQKGLTADGVVGDQTRKELGL
;
A
#
# COMPACT_ATOMS: atom_id res chain seq x y z
N MET A 1 26.99 43.62 -20.30
CA MET A 1 27.05 42.24 -20.81
C MET A 1 25.68 41.64 -20.55
N GLU A 2 24.74 41.79 -21.46
CA GLU A 2 23.44 41.12 -21.38
C GLU A 2 23.65 39.63 -21.65
N SER A 3 23.21 38.82 -20.71
CA SER A 3 23.45 37.41 -20.73
C SER A 3 22.87 36.78 -21.99
N THR A 4 23.67 35.99 -22.65
CA THR A 4 23.37 35.19 -23.84
C THR A 4 22.14 34.28 -23.67
N PHE A 5 21.65 34.14 -22.43
CA PHE A 5 20.47 33.34 -22.04
C PHE A 5 19.13 33.96 -22.40
N SER A 6 19.04 35.28 -22.43
CA SER A 6 17.76 35.97 -22.73
C SER A 6 17.39 35.90 -24.22
N LYS A 7 18.36 35.80 -25.12
CA LYS A 7 18.11 35.71 -26.56
C LYS A 7 17.74 34.30 -27.05
N LEU A 8 17.99 33.29 -26.25
CA LEU A 8 17.68 31.89 -26.59
C LEU A 8 16.20 31.47 -26.33
N LYS A 9 15.45 32.25 -25.53
CA LYS A 9 14.06 31.94 -25.19
C LYS A 9 13.02 32.25 -26.29
N THR A 10 13.36 33.06 -27.32
CA THR A 10 12.36 33.55 -28.27
C THR A 10 12.39 32.91 -29.66
N LYS A 11 13.28 31.97 -29.92
CA LYS A 11 13.38 31.35 -31.25
C LYS A 11 13.93 29.90 -31.20
N MET A 12 13.23 29.01 -30.47
CA MET A 12 13.63 27.60 -30.56
C MET A 12 12.57 26.78 -31.25
N PRO A 13 12.85 26.17 -32.39
CA PRO A 13 12.08 25.07 -32.91
C PRO A 13 12.18 23.89 -31.91
N ARG A 14 11.18 23.04 -31.93
CA ARG A 14 11.02 21.89 -31.03
C ARG A 14 12.32 21.12 -30.86
N ARG A 15 12.88 21.11 -29.63
CA ARG A 15 13.99 20.23 -29.31
C ARG A 15 13.41 18.86 -29.04
N SER A 16 13.96 17.85 -29.67
CA SER A 16 13.65 16.46 -29.37
C SER A 16 14.90 15.76 -28.83
N LEU A 17 14.72 14.95 -27.79
CA LEU A 17 15.75 14.06 -27.28
C LEU A 17 15.57 12.70 -27.96
N GLU A 18 16.60 12.19 -28.61
CA GLU A 18 16.63 10.83 -29.14
C GLU A 18 17.51 9.97 -28.24
N ILE A 19 16.91 8.87 -27.76
CA ILE A 19 17.58 7.91 -26.90
C ILE A 19 17.80 6.63 -27.70
N PHE A 20 19.05 6.20 -27.82
CA PHE A 20 19.43 4.99 -28.54
C PHE A 20 19.43 3.80 -27.58
N GLY A 21 19.20 2.59 -28.12
CA GLY A 21 19.13 1.34 -27.35
C GLY A 21 20.40 0.99 -26.55
N ASP A 22 21.55 1.60 -26.86
CA ASP A 22 22.79 1.51 -26.11
C ASP A 22 22.91 2.57 -24.97
N GLY A 23 21.83 3.30 -24.70
CA GLY A 23 21.76 4.30 -23.64
C GLY A 23 22.39 5.65 -24.00
N ARG A 24 22.82 5.85 -25.23
CA ARG A 24 23.28 7.18 -25.68
C ARG A 24 22.11 8.12 -25.89
N VAL A 25 22.27 9.36 -25.48
CA VAL A 25 21.25 10.42 -25.62
C VAL A 25 21.79 11.52 -26.50
N TYR A 26 21.02 11.92 -27.50
CA TYR A 26 21.32 13.03 -28.39
C TYR A 26 20.20 14.05 -28.37
N GLU A 27 20.55 15.32 -28.33
CA GLU A 27 19.61 16.42 -28.58
C GLU A 27 19.60 16.69 -30.10
N ARG A 28 18.44 16.55 -30.71
CA ARG A 28 18.25 16.97 -32.10
C ARG A 28 17.84 18.43 -32.15
N LYS A 29 18.66 19.22 -32.77
CA LYS A 29 18.37 20.60 -33.09
C LYS A 29 18.48 20.76 -34.61
N ASP A 30 17.34 21.01 -35.24
CA ASP A 30 17.22 20.95 -36.69
C ASP A 30 17.70 19.59 -37.23
N ASP A 31 18.58 19.52 -38.20
CA ASP A 31 19.10 18.26 -38.73
C ASP A 31 20.40 17.78 -38.05
N LEU A 32 20.83 18.43 -36.98
CA LEU A 32 22.08 18.10 -36.28
C LEU A 32 21.80 17.42 -34.94
N ALA A 33 22.24 16.17 -34.79
CA ALA A 33 22.23 15.45 -33.51
C ALA A 33 23.50 15.77 -32.73
N VAL A 34 23.37 16.38 -31.56
CA VAL A 34 24.49 16.68 -30.65
C VAL A 34 24.42 15.75 -29.46
N LYS A 35 25.50 15.00 -29.22
CA LYS A 35 25.61 14.14 -28.03
C LYS A 35 25.54 15.00 -26.79
N VAL A 36 24.56 14.70 -25.92
CA VAL A 36 24.44 15.36 -24.61
C VAL A 36 25.53 14.81 -23.72
N THR A 37 26.61 15.56 -23.57
CA THR A 37 27.62 15.28 -22.53
C THR A 37 27.21 15.96 -21.24
N GLU A 38 27.35 15.24 -20.14
CA GLU A 38 26.96 15.65 -18.79
C GLU A 38 27.48 17.05 -18.44
N THR A 39 26.56 18.00 -18.18
CA THR A 39 26.95 19.35 -17.76
C THR A 39 26.35 19.78 -16.43
N ASN A 40 25.30 19.11 -15.93
CA ASN A 40 24.84 19.30 -14.55
C ASN A 40 24.00 18.08 -14.06
N GLY A 41 23.83 17.92 -12.74
CA GLY A 41 23.12 16.80 -12.12
C GLY A 41 21.67 16.66 -12.56
N GLN A 42 20.98 17.75 -12.87
CA GLN A 42 19.58 17.75 -13.31
C GLN A 42 19.40 17.11 -14.69
N VAL A 43 20.32 17.36 -15.61
CA VAL A 43 20.32 16.73 -16.95
C VAL A 43 20.61 15.25 -16.82
N LYS A 44 21.51 14.87 -15.92
CA LYS A 44 21.84 13.47 -15.65
C LYS A 44 20.64 12.71 -15.08
N ALA A 45 19.96 13.25 -14.07
CA ALA A 45 18.77 12.65 -13.48
C ALA A 45 17.64 12.47 -14.52
N LEU A 46 17.40 13.48 -15.37
CA LEU A 46 16.42 13.38 -16.44
C LEU A 46 16.79 12.30 -17.46
N ILE A 47 18.08 12.21 -17.83
CA ILE A 47 18.59 11.17 -18.74
C ILE A 47 18.42 9.79 -18.12
N ASP A 48 18.73 9.61 -16.86
CA ASP A 48 18.62 8.32 -16.17
C ASP A 48 17.16 7.89 -16.00
N ALA A 49 16.24 8.82 -15.66
CA ALA A 49 14.82 8.57 -15.63
C ALA A 49 14.24 8.21 -17.02
N LEU A 50 14.67 8.90 -18.06
CA LEU A 50 14.27 8.59 -19.45
C LEU A 50 14.81 7.25 -19.92
N LYS A 51 16.07 6.89 -19.58
CA LYS A 51 16.66 5.59 -19.90
C LYS A 51 15.90 4.46 -19.25
N PHE A 52 15.49 4.64 -17.99
CA PHE A 52 14.68 3.66 -17.27
C PHE A 52 13.32 3.44 -17.93
N SER A 53 12.64 4.53 -18.31
CA SER A 53 11.34 4.49 -19.00
C SER A 53 11.46 3.82 -20.38
N VAL A 54 12.49 4.14 -21.15
CA VAL A 54 12.72 3.57 -22.50
C VAL A 54 13.08 2.10 -22.43
N ALA A 55 13.97 1.69 -21.51
CA ALA A 55 14.34 0.30 -21.32
C ALA A 55 13.12 -0.59 -21.05
N LYS A 56 12.15 -0.10 -20.29
CA LYS A 56 10.91 -0.82 -20.00
C LYS A 56 9.95 -0.87 -21.19
N THR A 57 9.83 0.22 -21.96
CA THR A 57 8.92 0.30 -23.11
C THR A 57 9.36 -0.61 -24.26
N TYR A 58 10.67 -0.80 -24.45
CA TYR A 58 11.23 -1.58 -25.57
C TYR A 58 11.80 -2.93 -25.16
N ASN A 59 11.59 -3.36 -23.92
CA ASN A 59 12.14 -4.63 -23.38
C ASN A 59 13.65 -4.78 -23.62
N ILE A 60 14.38 -3.67 -23.60
CA ILE A 60 15.83 -3.64 -23.73
C ILE A 60 16.39 -3.88 -22.32
N ASN A 61 17.04 -5.03 -22.11
CA ASN A 61 17.82 -5.24 -20.89
C ASN A 61 18.83 -4.09 -20.76
N PRO A 62 18.79 -3.28 -19.69
CA PRO A 62 19.82 -2.29 -19.46
C PRO A 62 21.17 -3.02 -19.43
N PRO A 63 22.26 -2.40 -19.95
CA PRO A 63 23.59 -2.98 -19.78
C PRO A 63 23.79 -3.22 -18.29
N GLU A 64 24.08 -4.45 -17.95
CA GLU A 64 24.35 -4.94 -16.60
C GLU A 64 25.41 -4.04 -15.95
N LYS A 65 25.01 -2.97 -15.30
CA LYS A 65 25.80 -2.48 -14.17
C LYS A 65 25.58 -3.54 -13.10
N GLN A 66 26.55 -4.44 -12.99
CA GLN A 66 26.64 -5.25 -11.79
C GLN A 66 26.61 -4.29 -10.61
N PRO A 67 25.57 -4.34 -9.77
CA PRO A 67 25.63 -3.66 -8.48
C PRO A 67 26.86 -4.23 -7.77
N PRO A 68 27.56 -3.45 -6.94
CA PRO A 68 28.68 -3.96 -6.18
C PRO A 68 28.20 -5.20 -5.44
N ASP A 69 28.85 -6.31 -5.70
CA ASP A 69 28.76 -7.65 -5.15
C ASP A 69 27.59 -7.83 -4.14
N VAL A 70 26.38 -7.98 -4.67
CA VAL A 70 25.23 -8.41 -3.87
C VAL A 70 25.42 -9.91 -3.77
N ALA A 71 26.15 -10.35 -2.74
CA ALA A 71 26.09 -11.72 -2.29
C ALA A 71 24.63 -12.15 -2.37
N GLU A 72 24.37 -13.24 -3.10
CA GLU A 72 23.08 -13.85 -3.38
C GLU A 72 22.06 -13.55 -2.27
N ARG A 73 21.26 -12.48 -2.43
CA ARG A 73 20.13 -12.23 -1.56
C ARG A 73 19.14 -13.35 -1.91
N ARG A 74 19.06 -14.34 -1.07
CA ARG A 74 17.92 -15.26 -1.00
C ARG A 74 16.70 -14.36 -1.10
N GLY A 75 15.83 -14.57 -2.09
CA GLY A 75 14.77 -13.67 -2.49
C GLY A 75 14.13 -12.96 -1.30
N SER A 76 14.40 -11.66 -1.16
CA SER A 76 13.88 -10.85 -0.06
C SER A 76 12.36 -10.88 -0.13
N LYS A 77 11.73 -11.07 1.01
CA LYS A 77 10.28 -11.08 1.12
C LYS A 77 9.74 -9.69 0.77
N GLN A 78 8.79 -9.62 -0.12
CA GLN A 78 8.19 -8.36 -0.57
C GLN A 78 6.76 -8.21 -0.04
N ILE A 79 6.33 -6.96 0.09
CA ILE A 79 4.95 -6.63 0.42
C ILE A 79 4.00 -7.24 -0.62
N ASN A 80 2.94 -7.90 -0.17
CA ASN A 80 1.95 -8.48 -1.08
C ASN A 80 1.02 -7.40 -1.67
N ARG A 81 0.15 -7.84 -2.60
CA ARG A 81 -0.79 -6.93 -3.29
C ARG A 81 -1.69 -6.17 -2.32
N GLU A 82 -2.20 -6.83 -1.27
CA GLU A 82 -3.11 -6.19 -0.30
C GLU A 82 -2.39 -5.17 0.57
N GLY A 83 -1.17 -5.47 1.01
CA GLY A 83 -0.33 -4.51 1.73
C GLY A 83 0.05 -3.30 0.88
N PHE A 84 0.47 -3.53 -0.38
CA PHE A 84 0.77 -2.43 -1.30
C PHE A 84 -0.45 -1.53 -1.53
N LYS A 85 -1.65 -2.13 -1.70
CA LYS A 85 -2.89 -1.39 -1.86
C LYS A 85 -3.27 -0.61 -0.59
N LEU A 86 -3.10 -1.20 0.60
CA LEU A 86 -3.33 -0.52 1.86
C LEU A 86 -2.41 0.70 1.98
N LEU A 87 -1.11 0.51 1.79
CA LEU A 87 -0.12 1.56 1.91
C LEU A 87 -0.40 2.70 0.94
N SER A 88 -0.55 2.40 -0.35
CA SER A 88 -0.84 3.41 -1.39
C SER A 88 -2.14 4.18 -1.14
N THR A 89 -3.13 3.55 -0.49
CA THR A 89 -4.40 4.23 -0.13
C THR A 89 -4.19 5.28 0.97
N PHE A 90 -3.32 5.03 1.94
CA PHE A 90 -3.10 5.95 3.06
C PHE A 90 -2.05 7.02 2.79
N GLU A 91 -1.09 6.79 1.88
CA GLU A 91 -0.05 7.79 1.59
C GLU A 91 -0.55 8.91 0.66
N GLY A 92 -1.54 8.64 -0.18
CA GLY A 92 -1.90 9.55 -1.27
C GLY A 92 -0.85 9.52 -2.39
N CYS A 93 -1.15 10.15 -3.53
CA CYS A 93 -0.24 10.15 -4.68
C CYS A 93 -0.28 11.49 -5.40
N GLU A 94 0.87 12.17 -5.46
CA GLU A 94 1.03 13.41 -6.21
C GLU A 94 1.87 13.15 -7.46
N LEU A 95 1.27 13.29 -8.65
CA LEU A 95 1.95 13.00 -9.92
C LEU A 95 2.81 14.16 -10.43
N THR A 96 2.77 15.30 -9.75
CA THR A 96 3.62 16.46 -10.01
C THR A 96 4.44 16.77 -8.77
N ALA A 97 5.74 16.99 -8.95
CA ALA A 97 6.61 17.30 -7.82
C ALA A 97 6.19 18.58 -7.11
N TYR A 98 6.17 18.54 -5.79
CA TYR A 98 5.81 19.64 -4.90
C TYR A 98 6.88 19.83 -3.81
N ASP A 99 6.97 21.03 -3.27
CA ASP A 99 7.79 21.32 -2.08
C ASP A 99 6.98 20.92 -0.83
N ASP A 100 7.54 20.08 0.04
CA ASP A 100 6.90 19.62 1.28
C ASP A 100 6.77 20.72 2.37
N GLY A 101 7.23 21.94 2.06
CA GLY A 101 7.29 23.09 2.98
C GLY A 101 8.60 23.16 3.77
N GLY A 102 9.47 22.17 3.65
CA GLY A 102 10.82 22.11 4.21
C GLY A 102 11.93 22.33 3.19
N GLY A 103 11.56 22.57 1.93
CA GLY A 103 12.49 22.70 0.81
C GLY A 103 12.91 21.35 0.21
N VAL A 104 12.21 20.27 0.56
CA VAL A 104 12.42 18.93 -0.01
C VAL A 104 11.38 18.70 -1.11
N TRP A 105 11.86 18.48 -2.33
CA TRP A 105 10.99 18.15 -3.46
C TRP A 105 10.53 16.70 -3.36
N THR A 106 9.21 16.52 -3.42
CA THR A 106 8.53 15.25 -3.17
C THR A 106 7.61 14.92 -4.34
N ILE A 107 7.48 13.64 -4.71
CA ILE A 107 6.60 13.16 -5.79
C ILE A 107 6.05 11.78 -5.51
N GLY A 108 5.00 11.38 -6.21
CA GLY A 108 4.40 10.05 -6.08
C GLY A 108 3.79 9.83 -4.72
N TYR A 109 4.19 8.78 -4.05
CA TYR A 109 3.76 8.37 -2.71
C TYR A 109 4.74 8.85 -1.60
N GLY A 110 5.29 10.03 -1.77
CA GLY A 110 6.25 10.59 -0.82
C GLY A 110 7.72 10.31 -1.19
N HIS A 111 8.00 9.96 -2.44
CA HIS A 111 9.37 9.77 -2.92
C HIS A 111 10.12 11.10 -2.94
N THR A 112 11.34 11.09 -2.40
CA THR A 112 12.27 12.22 -2.33
C THR A 112 13.66 11.79 -2.75
N GLY A 113 14.43 12.68 -3.35
CA GLY A 113 15.80 12.38 -3.76
C GLY A 113 16.33 13.41 -4.76
N ASP A 114 17.57 13.23 -5.20
CA ASP A 114 18.22 14.10 -6.18
C ASP A 114 17.55 13.99 -7.58
N ASP A 115 16.74 13.00 -7.80
CA ASP A 115 15.93 12.77 -9.00
C ASP A 115 14.60 13.51 -8.99
N VAL A 116 14.19 14.12 -7.86
CA VAL A 116 12.97 14.92 -7.73
C VAL A 116 13.30 16.40 -7.80
N PHE A 117 12.72 17.10 -8.76
CA PHE A 117 12.99 18.51 -9.01
C PHE A 117 11.73 19.27 -9.41
N PRO A 118 11.73 20.62 -9.32
CA PRO A 118 10.59 21.45 -9.68
C PRO A 118 10.07 21.17 -11.09
N GLY A 119 8.77 20.91 -11.23
CA GLY A 119 8.11 20.66 -12.50
C GLY A 119 8.27 19.23 -13.05
N LEU A 120 8.89 18.30 -12.29
CA LEU A 120 8.85 16.89 -12.63
C LEU A 120 7.42 16.38 -12.59
N MET A 121 7.04 15.62 -13.60
CA MET A 121 5.74 14.94 -13.69
C MET A 121 5.98 13.46 -14.00
N ILE A 122 5.25 12.60 -13.33
CA ILE A 122 5.32 11.14 -13.52
C ILE A 122 3.93 10.56 -13.78
N SER A 123 3.87 9.38 -14.37
CA SER A 123 2.63 8.61 -14.48
C SER A 123 2.33 7.84 -13.18
N GLN A 124 1.09 7.38 -13.02
CA GLN A 124 0.68 6.52 -11.91
C GLN A 124 1.58 5.28 -11.79
N THR A 125 1.91 4.63 -12.92
CA THR A 125 2.79 3.46 -12.94
C THR A 125 4.19 3.80 -12.42
N GLN A 126 4.75 4.95 -12.80
CA GLN A 126 6.05 5.40 -12.30
C GLN A 126 6.01 5.71 -10.79
N ALA A 127 4.91 6.29 -10.30
CA ALA A 127 4.74 6.51 -8.87
C ALA A 127 4.71 5.18 -8.09
N GLU A 128 4.02 4.17 -8.61
CA GLU A 128 3.99 2.83 -8.01
C GLU A 128 5.36 2.13 -8.04
N GLU A 129 6.15 2.35 -9.09
CA GLU A 129 7.52 1.84 -9.20
C GLU A 129 8.46 2.52 -8.20
N LEU A 130 8.38 3.83 -8.06
CA LEU A 130 9.14 4.57 -7.05
C LEU A 130 8.78 4.09 -5.63
N LEU A 131 7.49 3.91 -5.35
CA LEU A 131 7.06 3.37 -4.07
C LEU A 131 7.66 1.98 -3.79
N ARG A 132 7.72 1.09 -4.79
CA ARG A 132 8.35 -0.23 -4.62
C ARG A 132 9.84 -0.13 -4.29
N ILE A 133 10.54 0.79 -4.95
CA ILE A 133 11.97 1.06 -4.66
C ILE A 133 12.12 1.58 -3.22
N ASP A 134 11.29 2.53 -2.82
CA ASP A 134 11.34 3.09 -1.47
C ASP A 134 11.01 2.07 -0.38
N LEU A 135 10.18 1.07 -0.69
CA LEU A 135 9.80 0.02 0.24
C LEU A 135 10.94 -0.97 0.54
N GLU A 136 11.90 -1.18 -0.37
CA GLU A 136 12.97 -2.18 -0.19
C GLU A 136 13.71 -2.02 1.13
N LYS A 137 13.99 -0.80 1.57
CA LYS A 137 14.66 -0.53 2.85
C LYS A 137 13.82 -0.92 4.08
N PHE A 138 12.49 -0.77 3.99
CA PHE A 138 11.57 -1.14 5.07
C PHE A 138 11.31 -2.65 5.08
N GLU A 139 11.21 -3.26 3.91
CA GLU A 139 11.09 -4.71 3.74
C GLU A 139 12.30 -5.43 4.34
N SER A 140 13.52 -4.97 4.00
CA SER A 140 14.75 -5.50 4.58
C SER A 140 14.80 -5.28 6.10
N PHE A 141 14.40 -4.10 6.58
CA PHE A 141 14.40 -3.84 8.02
C PHE A 141 13.44 -4.75 8.78
N VAL A 142 12.22 -4.96 8.27
CA VAL A 142 11.23 -5.86 8.89
C VAL A 142 11.72 -7.30 8.84
N GLU A 143 12.33 -7.74 7.72
CA GLU A 143 12.89 -9.08 7.58
C GLU A 143 14.01 -9.35 8.60
N ASP A 144 14.88 -8.36 8.82
CA ASP A 144 15.99 -8.46 9.77
C ASP A 144 15.54 -8.38 11.24
N ALA A 145 14.50 -7.57 11.54
CA ALA A 145 14.05 -7.33 12.91
C ALA A 145 13.12 -8.41 13.46
N VAL A 146 12.43 -9.17 12.60
CA VAL A 146 11.45 -10.18 13.04
C VAL A 146 12.08 -11.56 13.12
N GLU A 147 12.06 -12.15 14.32
CA GLU A 147 12.68 -13.44 14.63
C GLU A 147 11.73 -14.64 14.47
N VAL A 148 10.44 -14.38 14.22
CA VAL A 148 9.41 -15.43 14.09
C VAL A 148 8.90 -15.54 12.66
N GLN A 149 8.25 -16.65 12.33
CA GLN A 149 7.69 -16.84 11.00
C GLN A 149 6.46 -15.95 10.77
N LEU A 150 6.41 -15.31 9.61
CA LEU A 150 5.30 -14.47 9.18
C LEU A 150 4.66 -15.04 7.91
N ASN A 151 3.34 -14.99 7.82
CA ASN A 151 2.66 -15.08 6.54
C ASN A 151 2.77 -13.75 5.77
N ASP A 152 2.34 -13.73 4.50
CA ASP A 152 2.50 -12.56 3.62
C ASP A 152 1.68 -11.34 4.08
N ASN A 153 0.51 -11.56 4.69
CA ASN A 153 -0.30 -10.47 5.23
C ASN A 153 0.33 -9.86 6.48
N GLN A 154 0.87 -10.69 7.36
CA GLN A 154 1.58 -10.24 8.56
C GLN A 154 2.81 -9.41 8.19
N PHE A 155 3.64 -9.93 7.29
CA PHE A 155 4.81 -9.22 6.78
C PHE A 155 4.41 -7.86 6.17
N SER A 156 3.41 -7.87 5.29
CA SER A 156 2.94 -6.67 4.60
C SER A 156 2.39 -5.61 5.56
N ALA A 157 1.64 -6.02 6.57
CA ALA A 157 1.12 -5.11 7.59
C ALA A 157 2.24 -4.45 8.41
N LEU A 158 3.29 -5.22 8.76
CA LEU A 158 4.46 -4.70 9.46
C LEU A 158 5.27 -3.72 8.61
N VAL A 159 5.42 -4.01 7.31
CA VAL A 159 6.08 -3.09 6.37
C VAL A 159 5.28 -1.78 6.26
N CYS A 160 3.95 -1.83 6.13
CA CYS A 160 3.09 -0.64 6.12
C CYS A 160 3.24 0.18 7.41
N PHE A 161 3.28 -0.49 8.54
CA PHE A 161 3.47 0.14 9.84
C PHE A 161 4.86 0.77 9.96
N CYS A 162 5.92 0.03 9.65
CA CYS A 162 7.31 0.49 9.68
C CYS A 162 7.53 1.68 8.74
N PHE A 163 6.92 1.66 7.54
CA PHE A 163 6.97 2.78 6.59
C PHE A 163 6.45 4.09 7.21
N ASN A 164 5.36 4.02 7.97
CA ASN A 164 4.74 5.20 8.56
C ASN A 164 5.42 5.68 9.84
N VAL A 165 5.76 4.78 10.77
CA VAL A 165 6.34 5.17 12.06
C VAL A 165 7.86 5.31 12.02
N GLY A 166 8.50 4.76 11.00
CA GLY A 166 9.95 4.71 10.83
C GLY A 166 10.60 3.47 11.47
N PRO A 167 11.76 3.04 10.92
CA PRO A 167 12.46 1.84 11.38
C PRO A 167 12.86 1.86 12.86
N VAL A 168 13.33 3.00 13.37
CA VAL A 168 13.74 3.13 14.78
C VAL A 168 12.56 2.92 15.72
N ALA A 169 11.44 3.62 15.47
CA ALA A 169 10.26 3.50 16.31
C ALA A 169 9.63 2.11 16.21
N PHE A 170 9.68 1.47 15.04
CA PHE A 170 9.25 0.07 14.89
C PHE A 170 10.15 -0.87 15.68
N GLY A 171 11.49 -0.72 15.59
CA GLY A 171 12.46 -1.56 16.30
C GLY A 171 12.29 -1.51 17.81
N ASP A 172 11.98 -0.34 18.37
CA ASP A 172 11.79 -0.14 19.81
C ASP A 172 10.34 -0.44 20.28
N SER A 173 9.46 -0.88 19.38
CA SER A 173 8.05 -1.02 19.69
C SER A 173 7.73 -2.24 20.56
N THR A 174 6.72 -2.09 21.43
CA THR A 174 6.12 -3.22 22.13
C THR A 174 5.50 -4.22 21.17
N LEU A 175 5.06 -3.75 19.97
CA LEU A 175 4.55 -4.59 18.91
C LEU A 175 5.60 -5.63 18.48
N LEU A 176 6.80 -5.17 18.11
CA LEU A 176 7.88 -6.06 17.66
C LEU A 176 8.33 -7.00 18.78
N ARG A 177 8.48 -6.50 20.00
CA ARG A 177 8.85 -7.32 21.15
C ARG A 177 7.85 -8.48 21.37
N LEU A 178 6.55 -8.18 21.43
CA LEU A 178 5.50 -9.20 21.60
C LEU A 178 5.48 -10.19 20.44
N LEU A 179 5.71 -9.69 19.22
CA LEU A 179 5.76 -10.56 18.04
C LEU A 179 6.92 -11.55 18.13
N ASN A 180 8.12 -11.11 18.49
CA ASN A 180 9.30 -11.96 18.63
C ASN A 180 9.20 -12.95 19.81
N GLU A 181 8.36 -12.64 20.79
CA GLU A 181 7.96 -13.59 21.84
C GLU A 181 6.94 -14.64 21.33
N GLY A 182 6.53 -14.59 20.05
CA GLY A 182 5.51 -15.48 19.47
C GLY A 182 4.07 -15.07 19.80
N ASN A 183 3.87 -13.92 20.43
CA ASN A 183 2.54 -13.41 20.80
C ASN A 183 1.95 -12.57 19.66
N TYR A 184 1.49 -13.21 18.58
CA TYR A 184 0.92 -12.55 17.41
C TYR A 184 -0.33 -11.72 17.73
N GLN A 185 -1.21 -12.21 18.61
CA GLN A 185 -2.41 -11.48 19.00
C GLN A 185 -2.07 -10.26 19.84
N GLY A 186 -1.12 -10.38 20.76
CA GLY A 186 -0.60 -9.24 21.53
C GLY A 186 0.05 -8.20 20.64
N ALA A 187 0.83 -8.61 19.64
CA ALA A 187 1.41 -7.73 18.65
C ALA A 187 0.32 -7.01 17.83
N ALA A 188 -0.70 -7.74 17.35
CA ALA A 188 -1.82 -7.17 16.61
C ALA A 188 -2.55 -6.08 17.43
N ASN A 189 -2.69 -6.29 18.72
CA ASN A 189 -3.35 -5.34 19.62
C ASN A 189 -2.53 -4.07 19.89
N GLN A 190 -1.26 -4.02 19.47
CA GLN A 190 -0.41 -2.84 19.59
C GLN A 190 -0.55 -1.85 18.43
N PHE A 191 -1.03 -2.26 17.25
CA PHE A 191 -1.19 -1.30 16.15
C PHE A 191 -1.99 -0.06 16.55
N PRO A 192 -3.20 -0.17 17.16
CA PRO A 192 -4.03 1.00 17.48
C PRO A 192 -3.40 1.96 18.49
N VAL A 193 -2.44 1.53 19.28
CA VAL A 193 -1.73 2.40 20.25
C VAL A 193 -0.99 3.54 19.56
N TRP A 194 -0.66 3.37 18.26
CA TRP A 194 0.09 4.32 17.43
C TRP A 194 -0.82 5.26 16.63
N ASN A 195 -1.94 5.68 17.20
CA ASN A 195 -2.92 6.54 16.54
C ASN A 195 -2.88 8.01 16.97
N LYS A 196 -1.87 8.43 17.77
CA LYS A 196 -1.84 9.74 18.39
C LYS A 196 -0.89 10.73 17.70
N VAL A 197 -1.30 12.00 17.66
CA VAL A 197 -0.47 13.15 17.32
C VAL A 197 -0.52 14.11 18.51
N ASN A 198 0.63 14.51 19.03
CA ASN A 198 0.74 15.36 20.23
C ASN A 198 -0.07 14.86 21.44
N GLY A 199 -0.17 13.53 21.59
CA GLY A 199 -0.89 12.88 22.70
C GLY A 199 -2.37 12.62 22.44
N GLU A 200 -2.97 13.23 21.42
CA GLU A 200 -4.39 13.10 21.07
C GLU A 200 -4.60 12.11 19.91
N PRO A 201 -5.65 11.27 19.96
CA PRO A 201 -6.00 10.40 18.85
C PRO A 201 -6.33 11.17 17.58
N TRP A 202 -5.76 10.76 16.45
CA TRP A 202 -6.08 11.31 15.15
C TRP A 202 -6.82 10.28 14.30
N LEU A 203 -7.99 10.63 13.80
CA LEU A 203 -8.87 9.72 13.08
C LEU A 203 -8.20 9.06 11.85
N GLY A 204 -7.38 9.81 11.10
CA GLY A 204 -6.62 9.26 9.98
C GLY A 204 -5.64 8.16 10.39
N LEU A 205 -4.89 8.38 11.49
CA LEU A 205 -4.00 7.36 12.05
C LEU A 205 -4.78 6.20 12.66
N THR A 206 -5.89 6.47 13.33
CA THR A 206 -6.78 5.43 13.87
C THR A 206 -7.24 4.48 12.75
N ARG A 207 -7.76 5.03 11.65
CA ARG A 207 -8.16 4.25 10.46
C ARG A 207 -7.01 3.41 9.92
N ARG A 208 -5.84 4.02 9.78
CA ARG A 208 -4.64 3.35 9.28
C ARG A 208 -4.21 2.18 10.17
N ARG A 209 -4.11 2.39 11.46
CA ARG A 209 -3.72 1.36 12.43
C ARG A 209 -4.71 0.20 12.48
N LEU A 210 -6.01 0.49 12.41
CA LEU A 210 -7.05 -0.54 12.35
C LEU A 210 -6.97 -1.36 11.06
N ALA A 211 -6.72 -0.69 9.94
CA ALA A 211 -6.54 -1.35 8.64
C ALA A 211 -5.29 -2.25 8.64
N GLU A 212 -4.15 -1.76 9.12
CA GLU A 212 -2.91 -2.54 9.26
C GLU A 212 -3.09 -3.75 10.17
N ARG A 213 -3.74 -3.57 11.33
CA ARG A 213 -4.09 -4.67 12.23
C ARG A 213 -4.98 -5.71 11.54
N SER A 214 -5.98 -5.26 10.80
CA SER A 214 -6.90 -6.15 10.09
C SER A 214 -6.15 -7.00 9.06
N LEU A 215 -5.27 -6.38 8.27
CA LEU A 215 -4.40 -7.09 7.33
C LEU A 215 -3.49 -8.10 8.06
N PHE A 216 -2.88 -7.72 9.18
CA PHE A 216 -2.05 -8.60 10.00
C PHE A 216 -2.80 -9.84 10.47
N LEU A 217 -4.06 -9.68 10.84
CA LEU A 217 -4.95 -10.77 11.25
C LEU A 217 -5.58 -11.55 10.09
N GLY A 218 -5.22 -11.24 8.83
CA GLY A 218 -5.78 -11.88 7.64
C GLY A 218 -7.24 -11.53 7.37
N LYS A 219 -7.72 -10.39 7.91
CA LYS A 219 -9.10 -9.91 7.75
C LYS A 219 -9.18 -8.78 6.70
N PRO A 220 -10.37 -8.52 6.10
CA PRO A 220 -10.58 -7.37 5.25
C PRO A 220 -10.30 -6.06 6.00
N TRP A 221 -9.57 -5.13 5.37
CA TRP A 221 -9.15 -3.88 6.01
C TRP A 221 -9.91 -2.65 5.47
N GLN A 222 -10.58 -2.77 4.31
CA GLN A 222 -11.17 -1.66 3.57
C GLN A 222 -12.27 -0.92 4.35
N SER A 223 -13.00 -1.63 5.19
CA SER A 223 -14.07 -1.06 6.01
C SER A 223 -13.57 -0.03 7.03
N PHE A 224 -12.29 -0.06 7.39
CA PHE A 224 -11.71 0.94 8.28
C PHE A 224 -11.46 2.29 7.60
N LEU A 225 -11.52 2.37 6.28
CA LEU A 225 -11.41 3.65 5.56
C LEU A 225 -12.53 4.64 5.91
N THR A 226 -13.69 4.13 6.26
CA THR A 226 -14.88 4.92 6.65
C THR A 226 -15.19 4.87 8.14
N TYR A 227 -14.26 4.33 8.97
CA TYR A 227 -14.45 4.30 10.41
C TYR A 227 -14.56 5.73 10.98
N GLU A 228 -15.58 5.97 11.83
CA GLU A 228 -15.91 7.29 12.40
C GLU A 228 -15.75 7.36 13.94
N GLY A 229 -15.25 6.30 14.57
CA GLY A 229 -15.04 6.30 16.02
C GLY A 229 -13.90 7.23 16.45
N THR A 230 -13.94 7.69 17.70
CA THR A 230 -12.98 8.66 18.24
C THR A 230 -11.57 8.12 18.39
N GLY A 231 -11.40 6.80 18.40
CA GLY A 231 -10.11 6.14 18.65
C GLY A 231 -9.66 6.15 20.12
N GLU A 232 -10.40 6.80 21.02
CA GLU A 232 -10.09 6.84 22.47
C GLU A 232 -10.33 5.51 23.16
N GLU A 233 -11.29 4.72 22.67
CA GLU A 233 -11.73 3.46 23.27
C GLU A 233 -11.03 2.23 22.68
N ILE A 234 -10.08 2.42 21.76
CA ILE A 234 -9.42 1.31 21.10
C ILE A 234 -8.28 0.78 21.98
N THR A 235 -8.65 0.02 23.00
CA THR A 235 -7.74 -0.90 23.67
C THR A 235 -7.73 -2.24 22.91
N GLY A 236 -6.68 -3.03 23.08
CA GLY A 236 -6.56 -4.32 22.37
C GLY A 236 -7.75 -5.28 22.50
N GLU A 237 -8.65 -5.05 23.48
CA GLU A 237 -9.85 -5.82 23.76
C GLU A 237 -11.15 -5.24 23.15
N THR A 238 -11.15 -3.94 22.83
CA THR A 238 -12.34 -3.20 22.35
C THR A 238 -12.29 -2.81 20.88
N ILE A 239 -11.35 -3.37 20.10
CA ILE A 239 -11.20 -3.04 18.69
C ILE A 239 -12.42 -3.56 17.92
N PRO A 240 -13.13 -2.67 17.17
CA PRO A 240 -14.23 -3.10 16.33
C PRO A 240 -13.76 -4.19 15.38
N GLU A 241 -14.23 -5.39 15.52
CA GLU A 241 -14.02 -6.39 14.48
C GLU A 241 -14.90 -6.03 13.30
N THR A 242 -14.30 -5.70 12.16
CA THR A 242 -15.09 -5.63 10.94
C THR A 242 -15.47 -7.03 10.54
N PRO A 243 -16.75 -7.32 10.49
CA PRO A 243 -17.19 -8.64 10.07
C PRO A 243 -16.76 -8.88 8.62
N ARG A 244 -16.05 -9.98 8.36
CA ARG A 244 -15.74 -10.37 6.98
C ARG A 244 -17.02 -10.61 6.19
N THR A 245 -17.00 -10.28 4.91
CA THR A 245 -18.08 -10.64 4.00
C THR A 245 -18.18 -12.16 3.88
N LEU A 246 -19.34 -12.73 4.19
CA LEU A 246 -19.56 -14.16 4.10
C LEU A 246 -20.37 -14.50 2.83
N LYS A 247 -19.88 -15.42 2.06
CA LYS A 247 -20.52 -15.95 0.83
C LYS A 247 -19.97 -17.32 0.51
N VAL A 248 -20.63 -18.04 -0.40
CA VAL A 248 -20.04 -19.29 -0.95
C VAL A 248 -18.74 -18.94 -1.66
N ALA A 249 -17.69 -19.72 -1.38
CA ALA A 249 -16.36 -19.60 -1.98
C ALA A 249 -15.81 -20.99 -2.31
N ASP A 250 -14.81 -21.04 -3.20
CA ASP A 250 -14.16 -22.30 -3.60
C ASP A 250 -13.54 -23.06 -2.41
N SER A 251 -13.04 -22.31 -1.42
CA SER A 251 -12.66 -22.87 -0.11
C SER A 251 -13.76 -22.55 0.90
N PRO A 252 -14.28 -23.54 1.64
CA PRO A 252 -15.35 -23.31 2.59
C PRO A 252 -15.00 -22.27 3.63
N ILE A 253 -15.82 -21.23 3.77
CA ILE A 253 -15.70 -20.24 4.82
C ILE A 253 -16.29 -20.86 6.10
N GLN A 254 -15.49 -20.91 7.17
CA GLN A 254 -15.93 -21.41 8.47
C GLN A 254 -15.50 -20.46 9.59
N GLY A 255 -16.22 -20.50 10.70
CA GLY A 255 -15.89 -19.72 11.89
C GLY A 255 -17.09 -19.38 12.77
N GLU A 256 -16.81 -18.76 13.90
CA GLU A 256 -17.82 -18.32 14.86
C GLU A 256 -18.73 -17.24 14.25
N ASP A 257 -18.21 -16.37 13.42
CA ASP A 257 -18.96 -15.34 12.69
C ASP A 257 -19.97 -15.94 11.69
N VAL A 258 -19.67 -17.10 11.10
CA VAL A 258 -20.63 -17.85 10.28
C VAL A 258 -21.73 -18.42 11.17
N ARG A 259 -21.35 -19.00 12.31
CA ARG A 259 -22.32 -19.55 13.27
C ARG A 259 -23.26 -18.48 13.79
N GLN A 260 -22.75 -17.29 14.14
CA GLN A 260 -23.58 -16.15 14.57
C GLN A 260 -24.59 -15.73 13.52
N VAL A 261 -24.19 -15.68 12.23
CA VAL A 261 -25.12 -15.42 11.11
C VAL A 261 -26.19 -16.50 11.03
N GLN A 262 -25.82 -17.77 11.11
CA GLN A 262 -26.76 -18.89 11.07
C GLN A 262 -27.74 -18.86 12.26
N GLU A 263 -27.28 -18.53 13.46
CA GLU A 263 -28.13 -18.35 14.65
C GLU A 263 -29.08 -17.19 14.46
N ALA A 264 -28.64 -16.05 13.91
CA ALA A 264 -29.49 -14.92 13.62
C ALA A 264 -30.55 -15.26 12.54
N LEU A 265 -30.18 -15.99 11.49
CA LEU A 265 -31.11 -16.50 10.48
C LEU A 265 -32.15 -17.45 11.11
N LYS A 266 -31.73 -18.37 11.97
CA LYS A 266 -32.62 -19.29 12.71
C LYS A 266 -33.59 -18.51 13.59
N LYS A 267 -33.10 -17.47 14.30
CA LYS A 267 -33.91 -16.55 15.11
C LYS A 267 -34.91 -15.75 14.27
N ALA A 268 -34.54 -15.43 13.02
CA ALA A 268 -35.42 -14.78 12.05
C ALA A 268 -36.43 -15.75 11.39
N GLY A 269 -36.50 -16.98 11.82
CA GLY A 269 -37.45 -18.01 11.34
C GLY A 269 -36.99 -18.75 10.08
N ILE A 270 -35.72 -18.64 9.72
CA ILE A 270 -35.15 -19.41 8.60
C ILE A 270 -34.68 -20.77 9.14
N ASN A 271 -35.08 -21.86 8.45
CA ASN A 271 -34.68 -23.19 8.86
C ASN A 271 -33.22 -23.47 8.45
N ILE A 272 -32.30 -23.37 9.41
CA ILE A 272 -30.88 -23.66 9.22
C ILE A 272 -30.28 -24.18 10.52
N GLU A 273 -29.29 -25.08 10.42
CA GLU A 273 -28.49 -25.53 11.57
C GLU A 273 -27.21 -24.68 11.67
N PRO A 274 -26.92 -24.08 12.84
CA PRO A 274 -25.72 -23.30 13.06
C PRO A 274 -24.48 -24.21 13.25
N ASP A 275 -23.91 -24.66 12.14
CA ASP A 275 -22.73 -25.55 12.10
C ASP A 275 -21.41 -24.78 11.94
N GLY A 276 -21.47 -23.46 11.71
CA GLY A 276 -20.29 -22.61 11.50
C GLY A 276 -19.66 -22.73 10.13
N PHE A 277 -20.31 -23.41 9.15
CA PHE A 277 -19.84 -23.53 7.77
C PHE A 277 -20.73 -22.76 6.81
N PHE A 278 -20.14 -21.86 6.02
CA PHE A 278 -20.86 -21.14 4.98
C PHE A 278 -20.89 -21.96 3.68
N GLY A 279 -21.78 -22.93 3.66
CA GLY A 279 -22.05 -23.78 2.48
C GLY A 279 -23.30 -23.32 1.71
N ASN A 280 -23.71 -24.16 0.76
CA ASN A 280 -24.89 -23.91 -0.07
C ASN A 280 -26.19 -23.74 0.75
N ASP A 281 -26.31 -24.40 1.89
CA ASP A 281 -27.51 -24.28 2.71
C ASP A 281 -27.55 -22.93 3.44
N THR A 282 -26.38 -22.43 3.88
CA THR A 282 -26.26 -21.08 4.42
C THR A 282 -26.54 -20.02 3.34
N ASP A 283 -26.01 -20.17 2.13
CA ASP A 283 -26.32 -19.28 1.00
C ASP A 283 -27.81 -19.21 0.71
N LYS A 284 -28.50 -20.36 0.65
CA LYS A 284 -29.96 -20.40 0.44
C LYS A 284 -30.71 -19.70 1.56
N ALA A 285 -30.31 -19.93 2.81
CA ALA A 285 -30.90 -19.30 3.98
C ALA A 285 -30.72 -17.78 3.96
N VAL A 286 -29.52 -17.29 3.61
CA VAL A 286 -29.24 -15.85 3.45
C VAL A 286 -30.09 -15.24 2.35
N ARG A 287 -30.17 -15.86 1.16
CA ARG A 287 -31.02 -15.37 0.06
C ARG A 287 -32.51 -15.35 0.42
N GLN A 288 -32.96 -16.32 1.19
CA GLN A 288 -34.35 -16.35 1.69
C GLN A 288 -34.60 -15.17 2.63
N PHE A 289 -33.69 -14.91 3.60
CA PHE A 289 -33.76 -13.77 4.48
C PHE A 289 -33.73 -12.45 3.76
N GLN A 290 -32.79 -12.28 2.83
CA GLN A 290 -32.66 -11.08 2.01
C GLN A 290 -33.96 -10.76 1.26
N LYS A 291 -34.61 -11.77 0.65
CA LYS A 291 -35.92 -11.61 0.01
C LYS A 291 -37.00 -11.16 1.01
N GLN A 292 -37.04 -11.74 2.20
CA GLN A 292 -38.01 -11.36 3.25
C GLN A 292 -37.84 -9.91 3.70
N LYS A 293 -36.59 -9.41 3.67
CA LYS A 293 -36.23 -8.04 4.07
C LYS A 293 -36.22 -7.03 2.91
N GLY A 294 -36.54 -7.47 1.68
CA GLY A 294 -36.51 -6.61 0.50
C GLY A 294 -35.11 -6.20 0.06
N LEU A 295 -34.09 -6.95 0.49
CA LEU A 295 -32.71 -6.77 0.04
C LEU A 295 -32.43 -7.49 -1.28
N THR A 296 -31.34 -7.14 -1.94
CA THR A 296 -30.81 -7.93 -3.07
C THR A 296 -30.48 -9.33 -2.59
N ALA A 297 -31.11 -10.35 -3.17
CA ALA A 297 -30.93 -11.75 -2.76
C ALA A 297 -29.68 -12.36 -3.43
N ASP A 298 -28.51 -11.83 -3.12
CA ASP A 298 -27.21 -12.23 -3.68
C ASP A 298 -26.49 -13.32 -2.86
N GLY A 299 -27.04 -13.70 -1.70
CA GLY A 299 -26.43 -14.70 -0.82
C GLY A 299 -25.19 -14.18 -0.08
N VAL A 300 -24.91 -12.87 -0.16
CA VAL A 300 -23.75 -12.24 0.46
C VAL A 300 -24.14 -11.60 1.79
N VAL A 301 -23.47 -11.98 2.87
CA VAL A 301 -23.63 -11.34 4.18
C VAL A 301 -22.61 -10.20 4.29
N GLY A 302 -22.99 -9.06 3.72
CA GLY A 302 -22.30 -7.77 3.90
C GLY A 302 -23.02 -6.90 4.94
N ASP A 303 -22.63 -5.62 5.04
CA ASP A 303 -23.10 -4.67 6.07
C ASP A 303 -24.63 -4.55 6.12
N GLN A 304 -25.30 -4.45 4.97
CA GLN A 304 -26.77 -4.36 4.90
C GLN A 304 -27.46 -5.61 5.46
N THR A 305 -26.98 -6.79 5.06
CA THR A 305 -27.53 -8.06 5.53
C THR A 305 -27.30 -8.26 7.02
N ARG A 306 -26.11 -7.89 7.53
CA ARG A 306 -25.81 -7.93 8.98
C ARG A 306 -26.71 -7.00 9.77
N LYS A 307 -26.84 -5.76 9.34
CA LYS A 307 -27.72 -4.78 9.97
C LYS A 307 -29.15 -5.31 10.13
N GLU A 308 -29.69 -5.94 9.09
CA GLU A 308 -31.04 -6.51 9.13
C GLU A 308 -31.13 -7.79 9.99
N LEU A 309 -30.00 -8.50 10.18
CA LEU A 309 -29.88 -9.62 11.09
C LEU A 309 -29.68 -9.20 12.57
N GLY A 310 -29.36 -7.91 12.81
CA GLY A 310 -29.04 -7.40 14.14
C GLY A 310 -27.64 -7.80 14.64
N LEU A 311 -26.67 -7.87 13.68
CA LEU A 311 -25.27 -8.27 13.91
C LEU A 311 -24.33 -7.09 13.67
#